data_f2cf7e63db8b9de3015d4f781701aad1
#
_entry.id   f2cf7e63db8b9de3015d4f781701aad1
#
_cell.length_a   1.000
_cell.length_b   1.000
_cell.length_c   1.000
_cell.angle_alpha   90.00
_cell.angle_beta   90.00
_cell.angle_gamma   90.00
#
_symmetry.space_group_name_H-M   'P 1'
#
loop_
_entity.id
_entity.type
_entity.pdbx_description
1 polymer ?
#
loop_
_entity_poly.entity_id
_entity_poly.type
_entity_poly.pdbx_seq_one_letter_code
_entity_poly.pdbx_strand_id
1 'polypeptide(L)'
;FEDAVYIGTSVIEAFAVSYGSKILIDRKRPFEKYPDRVDEQERPGDPSFPSIHTASAFSLATSLSIKYPKWYVIAPSALWACSVGFSRMNQGVHYPSDVLAGAVLGTGCAFANVYINKWLKKWLLPSVKKEITICY
;
A
#
# COMPACT_ATOMS: atom_id res chain seq x y z
N PHE A 1 2.87 12.03 -16.31
CA PHE A 1 1.53 11.44 -16.22
C PHE A 1 1.59 9.92 -15.92
N GLU A 2 2.38 9.16 -16.64
CA GLU A 2 2.49 7.70 -16.46
C GLU A 2 2.94 7.28 -15.06
N ASP A 3 3.88 8.00 -14.45
CA ASP A 3 4.35 7.69 -13.09
C ASP A 3 3.28 7.94 -12.03
N ALA A 4 2.47 8.99 -12.21
CA ALA A 4 1.34 9.26 -11.31
C ALA A 4 0.27 8.16 -11.41
N VAL A 5 -0.02 7.68 -12.61
CA VAL A 5 -0.94 6.55 -12.84
C VAL A 5 -0.39 5.28 -12.18
N TYR A 6 0.90 4.98 -12.38
CA TYR A 6 1.54 3.82 -11.75
C TYR A 6 1.45 3.88 -10.22
N ILE A 7 1.80 5.02 -9.62
CA ILE A 7 1.77 5.20 -8.16
C ILE A 7 0.33 5.07 -7.66
N GLY A 8 -0.63 5.74 -8.31
CA GLY A 8 -2.04 5.71 -7.93
C GLY A 8 -2.64 4.30 -8.01
N THR A 9 -2.37 3.57 -9.09
CA THR A 9 -2.86 2.19 -9.24
C THR A 9 -2.26 1.24 -8.21
N SER A 10 -0.98 1.39 -7.84
CA SER A 10 -0.35 0.59 -6.77
C SER A 10 -1.05 0.78 -5.42
N VAL A 11 -1.39 2.02 -5.09
CA VAL A 11 -2.07 2.33 -3.82
C VAL A 11 -3.50 1.79 -3.81
N ILE A 12 -4.22 1.92 -4.93
CA ILE A 12 -5.58 1.37 -5.08
C ILE A 12 -5.55 -0.17 -4.96
N GLU A 13 -4.57 -0.82 -5.58
CA GLU A 13 -4.37 -2.26 -5.49
C GLU A 13 -4.10 -2.70 -4.05
N ALA A 14 -3.19 -2.02 -3.35
CA ALA A 14 -2.89 -2.31 -1.94
C ALA A 14 -4.12 -2.12 -1.04
N PHE A 15 -4.92 -1.08 -1.29
CA PHE A 15 -6.18 -0.87 -0.60
C PHE A 15 -7.17 -2.02 -0.85
N ALA A 16 -7.39 -2.39 -2.11
CA ALA A 16 -8.34 -3.43 -2.50
C ALA A 16 -7.96 -4.81 -1.93
N VAL A 17 -6.68 -5.19 -2.03
CA VAL A 17 -6.17 -6.45 -1.49
C VAL A 17 -6.29 -6.48 0.04
N SER A 18 -5.94 -5.38 0.71
CA SER A 18 -6.05 -5.28 2.18
C SER A 18 -7.50 -5.32 2.63
N TYR A 19 -8.40 -4.65 1.92
CA TYR A 19 -9.83 -4.66 2.24
C TYR A 19 -10.45 -6.05 2.05
N GLY A 20 -10.13 -6.74 0.95
CA GLY A 20 -10.54 -8.12 0.72
C GLY A 20 -10.03 -9.07 1.80
N SER A 21 -8.77 -8.91 2.22
CA SER A 21 -8.17 -9.70 3.31
C SER A 21 -8.85 -9.47 4.65
N LYS A 22 -9.32 -8.24 4.93
CA LYS A 22 -10.07 -7.91 6.15
C LYS A 22 -11.38 -8.70 6.24
N ILE A 23 -12.13 -8.77 5.16
CA ILE A 23 -13.41 -9.50 5.11
C ILE A 23 -13.19 -11.00 5.35
N LEU A 24 -12.07 -11.55 4.87
CA LEU A 24 -11.77 -12.98 4.98
C LEU A 24 -11.29 -13.38 6.39
N ILE A 25 -10.54 -12.50 7.08
CA ILE A 25 -9.85 -12.85 8.33
C ILE A 25 -10.65 -12.43 9.57
N ASP A 26 -11.46 -11.38 9.47
CA ASP A 26 -12.39 -10.85 10.51
C ASP A 26 -11.78 -10.80 11.93
N ARG A 27 -10.58 -10.20 12.05
CA ARG A 27 -9.85 -10.11 13.32
C ARG A 27 -10.36 -8.96 14.17
N LYS A 28 -10.71 -9.24 15.44
CA LYS A 28 -11.08 -8.21 16.43
C LYS A 28 -9.90 -7.28 16.72
N ARG A 29 -10.21 -5.98 16.91
CA ARG A 29 -9.22 -4.95 17.22
C ARG A 29 -8.71 -5.04 18.65
N PRO A 30 -7.52 -4.47 18.97
CA PRO A 30 -6.96 -4.47 20.31
C PRO A 30 -7.90 -3.89 21.38
N PHE A 31 -8.56 -2.77 21.11
CA PHE A 31 -9.49 -2.13 22.04
C PHE A 31 -10.76 -2.96 22.28
N GLU A 32 -11.22 -3.75 21.31
CA GLU A 32 -12.36 -4.66 21.47
C GLU A 32 -12.01 -5.88 22.33
N LYS A 33 -10.76 -6.36 22.20
CA LYS A 33 -10.29 -7.55 22.92
C LYS A 33 -9.80 -7.24 24.34
N TYR A 34 -9.26 -6.04 24.54
CA TYR A 34 -8.65 -5.61 25.82
C TYR A 34 -9.13 -4.20 26.20
N PRO A 35 -10.45 -3.99 26.49
CA PRO A 35 -11.01 -2.66 26.73
C PRO A 35 -10.41 -1.94 27.93
N ASP A 36 -9.95 -2.71 28.94
CA ASP A 36 -9.35 -2.15 30.17
C ASP A 36 -7.85 -1.83 30.03
N ARG A 37 -7.22 -2.14 28.91
CA ARG A 37 -5.76 -2.01 28.71
C ARG A 37 -5.38 -1.14 27.52
N VAL A 38 -6.32 -0.83 26.65
CA VAL A 38 -6.07 -0.08 25.43
C VAL A 38 -6.97 1.14 25.41
N ASP A 39 -6.35 2.31 25.52
CA ASP A 39 -7.00 3.61 25.37
C ASP A 39 -7.10 3.91 23.86
N GLU A 40 -8.25 3.67 23.29
CA GLU A 40 -8.48 3.93 21.87
C GLU A 40 -8.79 5.40 21.58
N GLN A 41 -8.16 5.95 20.56
CA GLN A 41 -8.45 7.30 20.05
C GLN A 41 -9.53 7.29 18.97
N GLU A 42 -9.73 6.16 18.31
CA GLU A 42 -10.72 5.95 17.26
C GLU A 42 -11.36 4.57 17.40
N ARG A 43 -12.66 4.44 17.04
CA ARG A 43 -13.39 3.17 17.01
C ARG A 43 -13.84 2.80 15.60
N PRO A 44 -12.93 2.36 14.73
CA PRO A 44 -13.32 1.87 13.41
C PRO A 44 -14.17 0.61 13.53
N GLY A 45 -15.25 0.54 12.73
CA GLY A 45 -16.17 -0.61 12.74
C GLY A 45 -15.76 -1.79 11.84
N ASP A 46 -14.58 -1.74 11.24
CA ASP A 46 -14.05 -2.77 10.34
C ASP A 46 -13.00 -3.66 11.05
N PRO A 47 -12.76 -4.90 10.58
CA PRO A 47 -11.77 -5.81 11.17
C PRO A 47 -10.36 -5.23 11.27
N SER A 48 -9.54 -5.77 12.20
CA SER A 48 -8.19 -5.25 12.49
C SER A 48 -7.16 -5.60 11.41
N PHE A 49 -7.17 -6.81 10.90
CA PHE A 49 -6.12 -7.36 10.02
C PHE A 49 -6.51 -7.35 8.56
N PRO A 50 -5.61 -6.97 7.65
CA PRO A 50 -4.39 -6.19 7.86
C PRO A 50 -4.65 -4.68 8.00
N SER A 51 -3.64 -3.89 8.35
CA SER A 51 -3.75 -2.42 8.40
C SER A 51 -3.75 -1.81 7.00
N ILE A 52 -4.91 -1.33 6.53
CA ILE A 52 -5.05 -0.68 5.21
C ILE A 52 -4.19 0.59 5.13
N HIS A 53 -4.19 1.41 6.18
CA HIS A 53 -3.39 2.65 6.21
C HIS A 53 -1.90 2.36 6.03
N THR A 54 -1.40 1.31 6.71
CA THR A 54 -0.01 0.89 6.58
C THR A 54 0.25 0.32 5.17
N ALA A 55 -0.64 -0.50 4.64
CA ALA A 55 -0.49 -1.07 3.30
C ALA A 55 -0.45 0.02 2.23
N SER A 56 -1.34 1.00 2.29
CA SER A 56 -1.36 2.14 1.35
C SER A 56 -0.10 3.00 1.48
N ALA A 57 0.36 3.26 2.72
CA ALA A 57 1.57 4.05 2.96
C ALA A 57 2.83 3.35 2.42
N PHE A 58 2.98 2.05 2.67
CA PHE A 58 4.12 1.28 2.16
C PHE A 58 4.06 1.07 0.64
N SER A 59 2.86 0.91 0.06
CA SER A 59 2.70 0.88 -1.39
C SER A 59 3.14 2.19 -2.03
N LEU A 60 2.71 3.32 -1.47
CA LEU A 60 3.12 4.65 -1.95
C LEU A 60 4.63 4.85 -1.84
N ALA A 61 5.23 4.59 -0.67
CA ALA A 61 6.66 4.74 -0.43
C ALA A 61 7.50 3.86 -1.36
N THR A 62 7.08 2.60 -1.56
CA THR A 62 7.76 1.66 -2.45
C THR A 62 7.63 2.09 -3.91
N SER A 63 6.45 2.51 -4.35
CA SER A 63 6.21 2.97 -5.72
C SER A 63 7.03 4.22 -6.05
N LEU A 64 7.13 5.17 -5.11
CA LEU A 64 8.01 6.34 -5.25
C LEU A 64 9.48 5.92 -5.35
N SER A 65 9.90 4.99 -4.51
CA SER A 65 11.28 4.47 -4.50
C SER A 65 11.66 3.75 -5.79
N ILE A 66 10.70 3.03 -6.40
CA ILE A 66 10.90 2.35 -7.69
C ILE A 66 11.02 3.36 -8.83
N LYS A 67 10.17 4.40 -8.82
CA LYS A 67 10.16 5.42 -9.88
C LYS A 67 11.29 6.44 -9.77
N TYR A 68 11.64 6.79 -8.55
CA TYR A 68 12.66 7.78 -8.23
C TYR A 68 13.71 7.19 -7.28
N PRO A 69 14.62 6.33 -7.75
CA PRO A 69 15.57 5.57 -6.91
C PRO A 69 16.71 6.45 -6.40
N LYS A 70 16.36 7.49 -5.66
CA LYS A 70 17.31 8.44 -5.07
C LYS A 70 17.14 8.43 -3.56
N TRP A 71 18.25 8.41 -2.82
CA TRP A 71 18.23 8.29 -1.35
C TRP A 71 17.35 9.35 -0.65
N TYR A 72 17.31 10.57 -1.19
CA TYR A 72 16.47 11.67 -0.66
C TYR A 72 14.98 11.53 -0.99
N VAL A 73 14.58 10.55 -1.78
CA VAL A 73 13.19 10.10 -1.98
C VAL A 73 12.90 8.87 -1.14
N ILE A 74 13.81 7.88 -1.17
CA ILE A 74 13.63 6.60 -0.48
C ILE A 74 13.56 6.80 1.04
N ALA A 75 14.54 7.52 1.61
CA ALA A 75 14.59 7.66 3.06
C ALA A 75 13.39 8.41 3.66
N PRO A 76 12.98 9.59 3.15
CA PRO A 76 11.80 10.27 3.69
C PRO A 76 10.50 9.51 3.50
N SER A 77 10.30 8.87 2.33
CA SER A 77 9.08 8.09 2.07
C SER A 77 8.99 6.85 2.96
N ALA A 78 10.10 6.15 3.19
CA ALA A 78 10.16 5.02 4.10
C ALA A 78 9.90 5.45 5.55
N LEU A 79 10.52 6.52 6.03
CA LEU A 79 10.28 7.08 7.36
C LEU A 79 8.81 7.48 7.55
N TRP A 80 8.22 8.12 6.55
CA TRP A 80 6.80 8.47 6.60
C TRP A 80 5.90 7.22 6.69
N ALA A 81 6.14 6.21 5.87
CA ALA A 81 5.37 4.97 5.91
C ALA A 81 5.50 4.23 7.25
N CYS A 82 6.71 4.18 7.84
CA CYS A 82 6.94 3.66 9.18
C CYS A 82 6.19 4.46 10.25
N SER A 83 6.19 5.79 10.14
CA SER A 83 5.46 6.67 11.06
C SER A 83 3.96 6.44 11.01
N VAL A 84 3.40 6.21 9.82
CA VAL A 84 1.99 5.84 9.67
C VAL A 84 1.71 4.52 10.39
N GLY A 85 2.52 3.49 10.18
CA GLY A 85 2.38 2.19 10.86
C GLY A 85 2.47 2.32 12.38
N PHE A 86 3.45 3.07 12.89
CA PHE A 86 3.61 3.34 14.31
C PHE A 86 2.40 4.08 14.90
N SER A 87 1.90 5.10 14.19
CA SER A 87 0.70 5.84 14.61
C SER A 87 -0.51 4.93 14.79
N ARG A 88 -0.73 3.95 13.89
CA ARG A 88 -1.84 2.99 14.02
C ARG A 88 -1.74 2.10 15.25
N MET A 89 -0.52 1.70 15.64
CA MET A 89 -0.30 0.97 16.88
C MET A 89 -0.51 1.85 18.10
N ASN A 90 0.01 3.08 18.08
CA ASN A 90 -0.11 4.02 19.20
C ASN A 90 -1.56 4.44 19.47
N GLN A 91 -2.41 4.47 18.44
CA GLN A 91 -3.85 4.74 18.58
C GLN A 91 -4.65 3.54 19.14
N GLY A 92 -4.02 2.40 19.42
CA GLY A 92 -4.67 1.20 19.94
C GLY A 92 -5.59 0.48 18.93
N VAL A 93 -5.56 0.86 17.65
CA VAL A 93 -6.49 0.32 16.63
C VAL A 93 -5.96 -0.90 15.88
N HIS A 94 -4.64 -1.13 15.90
CA HIS A 94 -3.99 -2.25 15.20
C HIS A 94 -2.92 -2.92 16.05
N TYR A 95 -2.79 -4.23 15.91
CA TYR A 95 -1.66 -4.99 16.46
C TYR A 95 -0.39 -4.75 15.62
N PRO A 96 0.81 -4.94 16.21
CA PRO A 96 2.06 -4.92 15.45
C PRO A 96 2.07 -5.85 14.23
N SER A 97 1.43 -7.03 14.36
CA SER A 97 1.28 -7.99 13.26
C SER A 97 0.40 -7.49 12.11
N ASP A 98 -0.63 -6.66 12.40
CA ASP A 98 -1.49 -6.07 11.38
C ASP A 98 -0.74 -5.00 10.58
N VAL A 99 0.12 -4.25 11.27
CA VAL A 99 1.00 -3.24 10.67
C VAL A 99 2.07 -3.91 9.80
N LEU A 100 2.72 -4.96 10.32
CA LEU A 100 3.72 -5.72 9.55
C LEU A 100 3.12 -6.36 8.30
N ALA A 101 1.96 -7.01 8.44
CA ALA A 101 1.24 -7.59 7.30
C ALA A 101 0.85 -6.52 6.28
N GLY A 102 0.36 -5.36 6.73
CA GLY A 102 0.08 -4.22 5.86
C GLY A 102 1.31 -3.74 5.11
N ALA A 103 2.46 -3.61 5.78
CA ALA A 103 3.72 -3.21 5.16
C ALA A 103 4.17 -4.20 4.06
N VAL A 104 4.11 -5.49 4.34
CA VAL A 104 4.45 -6.56 3.37
C VAL A 104 3.49 -6.55 2.18
N LEU A 105 2.18 -6.47 2.43
CA LEU A 105 1.17 -6.39 1.36
C LEU A 105 1.34 -5.15 0.50
N GLY A 106 1.49 -3.98 1.10
CA GLY A 106 1.66 -2.73 0.36
C GLY A 106 2.91 -2.73 -0.52
N THR A 107 4.03 -3.19 0.03
CA THR A 107 5.28 -3.34 -0.71
C THR A 107 5.12 -4.35 -1.84
N GLY A 108 4.50 -5.51 -1.58
CA GLY A 108 4.22 -6.55 -2.56
C GLY A 108 3.37 -6.05 -3.73
N CYS A 109 2.29 -5.31 -3.45
CA CYS A 109 1.43 -4.70 -4.47
C CYS A 109 2.20 -3.72 -5.35
N ALA A 110 3.07 -2.87 -4.77
CA ALA A 110 3.89 -1.95 -5.54
C ALA A 110 4.83 -2.68 -6.52
N PHE A 111 5.46 -3.77 -6.10
CA PHE A 111 6.27 -4.60 -7.01
C PHE A 111 5.42 -5.33 -8.04
N ALA A 112 4.28 -5.93 -7.65
CA ALA A 112 3.36 -6.61 -8.56
C ALA A 112 2.86 -5.65 -9.65
N ASN A 113 2.53 -4.41 -9.28
CA ASN A 113 2.06 -3.39 -10.21
C ASN A 113 3.09 -3.02 -11.30
N VAL A 114 4.40 -3.21 -11.07
CA VAL A 114 5.42 -3.08 -12.13
C VAL A 114 5.14 -4.04 -13.27
N TYR A 115 4.85 -5.30 -12.94
CA TYR A 115 4.58 -6.35 -13.93
C TYR A 115 3.20 -6.15 -14.57
N ILE A 116 2.19 -5.82 -13.78
CA ILE A 116 0.82 -5.54 -14.25
C ILE A 116 0.82 -4.38 -15.24
N ASN A 117 1.49 -3.27 -14.94
CA ASN A 117 1.57 -2.14 -15.84
C ASN A 117 2.34 -2.47 -17.14
N LYS A 118 3.43 -3.25 -17.05
CA LYS A 118 4.14 -3.71 -18.26
C LYS A 118 3.24 -4.58 -19.15
N TRP A 119 2.47 -5.48 -18.54
CA TRP A 119 1.53 -6.35 -19.24
C TRP A 119 0.37 -5.56 -19.85
N LEU A 120 -0.25 -4.64 -19.10
CA LEU A 120 -1.31 -3.77 -19.57
C LEU A 120 -0.87 -2.88 -20.74
N LYS A 121 0.32 -2.27 -20.66
CA LYS A 121 0.87 -1.48 -21.77
C LYS A 121 1.08 -2.32 -23.03
N LYS A 122 1.55 -3.55 -22.88
CA LYS A 122 1.73 -4.47 -24.00
C LYS A 122 0.39 -4.84 -24.67
N TRP A 123 -0.67 -4.94 -23.87
CA TRP A 123 -1.99 -5.38 -24.33
C TRP A 123 -2.88 -4.24 -24.84
N LEU A 124 -2.89 -3.10 -24.13
CA LEU A 124 -3.75 -1.95 -24.45
C LEU A 124 -3.16 -1.00 -25.49
N LEU A 125 -1.83 -0.96 -25.67
CA LEU A 125 -1.13 -0.04 -26.57
C LEU A 125 -0.26 -0.75 -27.63
N PRO A 126 -0.77 -1.77 -28.34
CA PRO A 126 0.00 -2.38 -29.43
C PRO A 126 0.20 -1.42 -30.63
N SER A 127 -0.65 -0.41 -30.76
CA SER A 127 -0.65 0.52 -31.90
C SER A 127 0.36 1.66 -31.82
N VAL A 128 0.75 2.09 -30.62
CA VAL A 128 1.66 3.25 -30.45
C VAL A 128 3.09 2.93 -30.88
N LYS A 129 3.48 1.66 -30.85
CA LYS A 129 4.82 1.22 -31.29
C LYS A 129 5.03 1.27 -32.80
N LYS A 130 3.96 1.33 -33.58
CA LYS A 130 4.04 1.36 -35.07
C LYS A 130 4.34 2.75 -35.63
N GLU A 131 3.95 3.82 -34.97
CA GLU A 131 4.16 5.18 -35.45
C GLU A 131 5.57 5.72 -35.25
N ILE A 132 6.28 5.26 -34.21
CA ILE A 132 7.63 5.72 -33.89
C ILE A 132 8.69 5.11 -34.83
N THR A 133 8.40 3.97 -35.46
CA THR A 133 9.35 3.29 -36.35
C THR A 133 9.36 3.84 -37.79
N ILE A 134 8.43 4.75 -38.12
CA ILE A 134 8.29 5.31 -39.51
C ILE A 134 9.03 6.66 -39.65
N CYS A 135 9.57 7.22 -38.58
CA CYS A 135 10.24 8.54 -38.58
C CYS A 135 11.77 8.48 -38.46
N TYR A 136 12.43 7.36 -38.84
CA TYR A 136 13.87 7.29 -39.02
C TYR A 136 14.22 6.66 -40.36
#